data_cc6b54754f7712558389fc36a6bd3ebd
#
_entry.id   cc6b54754f7712558389fc36a6bd3ebd
#
_cell.length_a   1.000
_cell.length_b   1.000
_cell.length_c   1.000
_cell.angle_alpha   90.00
_cell.angle_beta   90.00
_cell.angle_gamma   90.00
#
_symmetry.space_group_name_H-M   'P 1'
#
loop_
_entity.id
_entity.type
_entity.pdbx_description
1 polymer ?
#
loop_
_entity_poly.entity_id
_entity_poly.type
_entity_poly.pdbx_seq_one_letter_code
_entity_poly.pdbx_strand_id
1 'polypeptide(L)'
;MLSYAFTTLRKSVYDNIRKEPFANIHNLFAAILSKGIGLQLKQGLYKEYMGHADNLTTLRGKINIPETIRNKMRNQIAVTCDYDELSENNLMNRILKSTVLLLLKQKNVQEKYKSELKKEMLFFSGIEPIELTHIRWTDIRFQRNNQTYQLLLAICQLLIEGTLLTTEHGEYRLAGCLDTQRREGVYAMFCL
;
A
#
# COMPACT_ATOMS: atom_id res chain seq x y z
N MET A 1 23.74 -8.06 -0.24
CA MET A 1 23.15 -7.52 1.02
C MET A 1 21.63 -7.34 0.96
N LEU A 2 21.03 -6.85 -0.11
CA LEU A 2 19.57 -6.60 -0.19
C LEU A 2 18.72 -7.85 -0.30
N SER A 3 19.17 -8.87 -1.03
CA SER A 3 18.53 -10.18 -1.07
C SER A 3 18.44 -10.77 0.35
N TYR A 4 19.45 -10.55 1.17
CA TYR A 4 19.48 -10.99 2.56
C TYR A 4 18.47 -10.23 3.44
N ALA A 5 18.33 -8.91 3.27
CA ALA A 5 17.34 -8.13 4.02
C ALA A 5 15.89 -8.53 3.67
N PHE A 6 15.63 -8.81 2.40
CA PHE A 6 14.32 -9.28 1.94
C PHE A 6 14.00 -10.69 2.46
N THR A 7 14.99 -11.59 2.41
CA THR A 7 14.87 -12.95 2.96
C THR A 7 14.69 -12.92 4.48
N THR A 8 15.37 -12.01 5.18
CA THR A 8 15.27 -11.85 6.64
C THR A 8 13.90 -11.31 7.03
N LEU A 9 13.36 -10.34 6.30
CA LEU A 9 12.01 -9.80 6.53
C LEU A 9 10.95 -10.89 6.32
N ARG A 10 11.05 -11.66 5.23
CA ARG A 10 10.20 -12.82 4.97
C ARG A 10 10.30 -13.85 6.09
N LYS A 11 11.51 -14.21 6.48
CA LYS A 11 11.77 -15.21 7.51
C LYS A 11 11.23 -14.78 8.87
N SER A 12 11.45 -13.53 9.29
CA SER A 12 10.96 -13.01 10.57
C SER A 12 9.42 -12.95 10.62
N VAL A 13 8.76 -12.56 9.54
CA VAL A 13 7.30 -12.56 9.43
C VAL A 13 6.78 -14.00 9.45
N TYR A 14 7.41 -14.90 8.69
CA TYR A 14 7.04 -16.31 8.60
C TYR A 14 7.18 -17.06 9.92
N ASP A 15 8.34 -16.93 10.60
CA ASP A 15 8.62 -17.61 11.87
C ASP A 15 7.65 -17.20 12.99
N ASN A 16 7.22 -15.93 12.98
CA ASN A 16 6.24 -15.42 13.93
C ASN A 16 4.82 -15.91 13.63
N ILE A 17 4.47 -16.05 12.36
CA ILE A 17 3.13 -16.47 11.92
C ILE A 17 2.94 -17.97 12.07
N ARG A 18 3.98 -18.79 11.80
CA ARG A 18 3.91 -20.27 11.90
C ARG A 18 3.53 -20.78 13.29
N LYS A 19 3.75 -20.00 14.33
CA LYS A 19 3.48 -20.38 15.72
C LYS A 19 2.06 -20.07 16.18
N GLU A 20 1.28 -19.32 15.41
CA GLU A 20 -0.08 -18.92 15.80
C GLU A 20 -1.13 -19.76 15.04
N PRO A 21 -2.10 -20.38 15.71
CA PRO A 21 -3.26 -21.01 15.05
C PRO A 21 -4.20 -19.90 14.56
N PHE A 22 -4.45 -19.85 13.25
CA PHE A 22 -5.38 -18.87 12.65
C PHE A 22 -6.75 -19.52 12.45
N ALA A 23 -7.79 -18.90 12.98
CA ALA A 23 -9.16 -19.37 12.84
C ALA A 23 -9.69 -19.25 11.39
N ASN A 24 -9.15 -18.29 10.62
CA ASN A 24 -9.51 -18.07 9.22
C ASN A 24 -8.40 -17.33 8.47
N ILE A 25 -8.49 -17.32 7.13
CA ILE A 25 -7.49 -16.72 6.25
C ILE A 25 -7.40 -15.18 6.41
N HIS A 26 -8.49 -14.51 6.77
CA HIS A 26 -8.49 -13.05 6.99
C HIS A 26 -7.65 -12.69 8.23
N ASN A 27 -7.68 -13.50 9.28
CA ASN A 27 -6.81 -13.32 10.44
C ASN A 27 -5.33 -13.52 10.09
N LEU A 28 -5.02 -14.52 9.24
CA LEU A 28 -3.67 -14.74 8.74
C LEU A 28 -3.17 -13.52 7.98
N PHE A 29 -3.95 -13.01 7.01
CA PHE A 29 -3.56 -11.84 6.23
C PHE A 29 -3.46 -10.57 7.09
N ALA A 30 -4.37 -10.38 8.04
CA ALA A 30 -4.32 -9.26 8.97
C ALA A 30 -3.04 -9.31 9.84
N ALA A 31 -2.65 -10.50 10.32
CA ALA A 31 -1.42 -10.69 11.08
C ALA A 31 -0.16 -10.43 10.23
N ILE A 32 -0.13 -10.90 8.97
CA ILE A 32 1.01 -10.66 8.07
C ILE A 32 1.13 -9.18 7.77
N LEU A 33 0.02 -8.51 7.43
CA LEU A 33 0.02 -7.06 7.14
C LEU A 33 0.43 -6.25 8.36
N SER A 34 -0.12 -6.53 9.55
CA SER A 34 0.28 -5.83 10.77
C SER A 34 1.78 -5.97 11.03
N LYS A 35 2.30 -7.19 11.08
CA LYS A 35 3.73 -7.40 11.30
C LYS A 35 4.61 -6.77 10.22
N GLY A 36 4.20 -6.86 8.97
CA GLY A 36 4.94 -6.28 7.84
C GLY A 36 4.91 -4.76 7.83
N ILE A 37 3.77 -4.15 8.09
CA ILE A 37 3.63 -2.69 8.21
C ILE A 37 4.43 -2.19 9.42
N GLY A 38 4.34 -2.87 10.57
CA GLY A 38 5.11 -2.52 11.75
C GLY A 38 6.63 -2.55 11.53
N LEU A 39 7.13 -3.51 10.74
CA LEU A 39 8.54 -3.54 10.33
C LEU A 39 8.88 -2.41 9.36
N GLN A 40 7.99 -2.10 8.42
CA GLN A 40 8.18 -1.00 7.48
C GLN A 40 8.19 0.36 8.19
N LEU A 41 7.31 0.55 9.17
CA LEU A 41 7.26 1.79 9.96
C LEU A 41 8.55 2.07 10.73
N LYS A 42 9.27 1.02 11.17
CA LYS A 42 10.60 1.18 11.79
C LYS A 42 11.66 1.72 10.82
N GLN A 43 11.49 1.47 9.52
CA GLN A 43 12.36 1.98 8.46
C GLN A 43 11.86 3.31 7.89
N GLY A 44 10.63 3.71 8.23
CA GLY A 44 9.89 4.81 7.63
C GLY A 44 9.06 4.36 6.42
N LEU A 45 7.99 5.10 6.14
CA LEU A 45 7.19 4.87 4.94
C LEU A 45 7.98 5.24 3.68
N TYR A 46 7.76 4.49 2.61
CA TYR A 46 8.36 4.81 1.31
C TYR A 46 7.87 6.17 0.82
N LYS A 47 8.80 6.98 0.36
CA LYS A 47 8.54 8.31 -0.19
C LYS A 47 8.89 8.32 -1.67
N GLU A 48 8.09 9.03 -2.44
CA GLU A 48 8.27 9.21 -3.87
C GLU A 48 8.18 10.70 -4.21
N TYR A 49 8.96 11.13 -5.20
CA TYR A 49 8.84 12.49 -5.70
C TYR A 49 7.58 12.63 -6.52
N MET A 50 6.72 13.53 -6.09
CA MET A 50 5.47 13.87 -6.76
C MET A 50 5.55 15.28 -7.32
N GLY A 51 5.26 15.42 -8.62
CA GLY A 51 5.22 16.71 -9.28
C GLY A 51 3.99 17.51 -8.87
N HIS A 52 4.21 18.75 -8.52
CA HIS A 52 3.18 19.74 -8.19
C HIS A 52 3.28 20.93 -9.11
N ALA A 53 2.13 21.53 -9.44
CA ALA A 53 2.02 22.78 -10.21
C ALA A 53 1.09 23.72 -9.44
N ASP A 54 1.67 24.65 -8.69
CA ASP A 54 0.91 25.53 -7.80
C ASP A 54 1.18 27.00 -8.05
N ASN A 55 0.20 27.83 -7.75
CA ASN A 55 0.32 29.28 -7.77
C ASN A 55 0.87 29.77 -6.43
N LEU A 56 2.15 30.17 -6.45
CA LEU A 56 2.89 30.54 -5.26
C LEU A 56 3.27 32.02 -5.28
N THR A 57 3.38 32.62 -4.10
CA THR A 57 3.92 33.97 -3.92
C THR A 57 5.46 33.98 -3.87
N THR A 58 6.05 32.82 -3.66
CA THR A 58 7.51 32.62 -3.58
C THR A 58 7.94 31.61 -4.65
N LEU A 59 9.04 31.83 -5.30
CA LEU A 59 9.58 30.93 -6.33
C LEU A 59 10.00 29.58 -5.70
N ARG A 60 9.50 28.48 -6.32
CA ARG A 60 9.86 27.13 -5.96
C ARG A 60 9.98 26.27 -7.23
N GLY A 61 11.10 25.60 -7.42
CA GLY A 61 11.31 24.77 -8.60
C GLY A 61 11.40 25.57 -9.91
N LYS A 62 10.67 25.16 -10.94
CA LYS A 62 10.67 25.75 -12.28
C LYS A 62 9.43 26.62 -12.50
N ILE A 63 9.63 27.83 -13.04
CA ILE A 63 8.50 28.71 -13.37
C ILE A 63 7.75 28.17 -14.60
N ASN A 64 6.47 28.01 -14.48
CA ASN A 64 5.55 27.75 -15.59
C ASN A 64 5.13 29.09 -16.21
N ILE A 65 5.87 29.52 -17.24
CA ILE A 65 5.68 30.84 -17.86
C ILE A 65 4.28 31.02 -18.45
N PRO A 66 3.71 30.05 -19.21
CA PRO A 66 2.38 30.20 -19.78
C PRO A 66 1.30 30.42 -18.72
N GLU A 67 1.31 29.63 -17.65
CA GLU A 67 0.32 29.77 -16.58
C GLU A 67 0.54 31.05 -15.75
N THR A 68 1.78 31.44 -15.53
CA THR A 68 2.10 32.73 -14.86
C THR A 68 1.58 33.93 -15.63
N ILE A 69 1.69 33.91 -16.96
CA ILE A 69 1.14 34.97 -17.83
C ILE A 69 -0.39 35.01 -17.72
N ARG A 70 -1.05 33.84 -17.73
CA ARG A 70 -2.52 33.75 -17.52
C ARG A 70 -2.95 34.31 -16.17
N ASN A 71 -2.19 34.03 -15.10
CA ASN A 71 -2.44 34.59 -13.78
C ASN A 71 -2.33 36.13 -13.77
N LYS A 72 -1.30 36.68 -14.43
CA LYS A 72 -1.15 38.12 -14.56
C LYS A 72 -2.29 38.76 -15.34
N MET A 73 -2.78 38.13 -16.40
CA MET A 73 -3.94 38.62 -17.16
C MET A 73 -5.23 38.63 -16.32
N ARG A 74 -5.28 37.78 -15.27
CA ARG A 74 -6.37 37.71 -14.28
C ARG A 74 -6.13 38.60 -13.05
N ASN A 75 -5.13 39.49 -13.09
CA ASN A 75 -4.70 40.34 -11.97
C ASN A 75 -4.29 39.56 -10.70
N GLN A 76 -3.79 38.33 -10.86
CA GLN A 76 -3.25 37.55 -9.75
C GLN A 76 -1.73 37.79 -9.64
N ILE A 77 -1.25 38.04 -8.41
CA ILE A 77 0.16 38.31 -8.12
C ILE A 77 0.97 37.01 -7.95
N ALA A 78 0.37 35.84 -8.18
CA ALA A 78 1.00 34.55 -7.99
C ALA A 78 1.78 34.12 -9.24
N VAL A 79 2.91 33.45 -9.02
CA VAL A 79 3.72 32.78 -10.05
C VAL A 79 3.44 31.29 -10.00
N THR A 80 3.08 30.70 -11.14
CA THR A 80 2.92 29.23 -11.22
C THR A 80 4.29 28.57 -11.27
N CYS A 81 4.51 27.66 -10.35
CA CYS A 81 5.77 26.91 -10.24
C CYS A 81 5.50 25.41 -10.35
N ASP A 82 6.29 24.74 -11.18
CA ASP A 82 6.35 23.27 -11.26
C ASP A 82 7.52 22.81 -10.38
N TYR A 83 7.24 21.96 -9.39
CA TYR A 83 8.24 21.45 -8.47
C TYR A 83 7.92 20.03 -8.00
N ASP A 84 8.97 19.31 -7.63
CA ASP A 84 8.82 17.97 -7.07
C ASP A 84 8.90 18.03 -5.54
N GLU A 85 7.97 17.34 -4.88
CA GLU A 85 7.96 17.18 -3.43
C GLU A 85 8.02 15.71 -3.04
N LEU A 86 8.86 15.41 -2.05
CA LEU A 86 8.99 14.05 -1.54
C LEU A 86 7.79 13.71 -0.64
N SER A 87 6.90 12.86 -1.11
CA SER A 87 5.62 12.55 -0.47
C SER A 87 5.49 11.09 -0.07
N GLU A 88 4.90 10.85 1.10
CA GLU A 88 4.43 9.53 1.52
C GLU A 88 3.08 9.16 0.90
N ASN A 89 2.35 10.12 0.33
CA ASN A 89 1.04 9.90 -0.29
C ASN A 89 1.16 9.29 -1.70
N ASN A 90 1.99 8.27 -1.85
CA ASN A 90 2.20 7.54 -3.10
C ASN A 90 1.26 6.33 -3.23
N LEU A 91 1.19 5.76 -4.43
CA LEU A 91 0.27 4.67 -4.76
C LEU A 91 0.42 3.47 -3.82
N MET A 92 1.65 3.07 -3.46
CA MET A 92 1.89 1.90 -2.61
C MET A 92 1.33 2.08 -1.21
N ASN A 93 1.59 3.24 -0.58
CA ASN A 93 1.07 3.54 0.76
C ASN A 93 -0.46 3.72 0.75
N ARG A 94 -1.02 4.31 -0.31
CA ARG A 94 -2.46 4.46 -0.49
C ARG A 94 -3.17 3.10 -0.60
N ILE A 95 -2.59 2.14 -1.33
CA ILE A 95 -3.09 0.76 -1.42
C ILE A 95 -3.05 0.09 -0.04
N LEU A 96 -1.91 0.17 0.66
CA LEU A 96 -1.78 -0.40 2.02
C LEU A 96 -2.86 0.17 2.96
N LYS A 97 -3.01 1.50 3.00
CA LYS A 97 -4.03 2.15 3.84
C LYS A 97 -5.43 1.65 3.51
N SER A 98 -5.80 1.64 2.23
CA SER A 98 -7.15 1.24 1.79
C SER A 98 -7.44 -0.23 2.10
N THR A 99 -6.44 -1.13 1.93
CA THR A 99 -6.57 -2.54 2.26
C THR A 99 -6.73 -2.77 3.76
N VAL A 100 -5.98 -2.04 4.58
CA VAL A 100 -6.15 -2.13 6.05
C VAL A 100 -7.52 -1.63 6.46
N LEU A 101 -8.02 -0.53 5.88
CA LEU A 101 -9.38 -0.04 6.14
C LEU A 101 -10.45 -1.07 5.73
N LEU A 102 -10.23 -1.81 4.63
CA LEU A 102 -11.08 -2.92 4.22
C LEU A 102 -11.10 -4.03 5.29
N LEU A 103 -9.93 -4.46 5.77
CA LEU A 103 -9.81 -5.49 6.82
C LEU A 103 -10.46 -5.06 8.14
N LEU A 104 -10.34 -3.80 8.53
CA LEU A 104 -10.96 -3.28 9.75
C LEU A 104 -12.50 -3.36 9.70
N LYS A 105 -13.10 -3.25 8.51
CA LYS A 105 -14.54 -3.40 8.29
C LYS A 105 -15.01 -4.86 8.31
N GLN A 106 -14.13 -5.83 8.09
CA GLN A 106 -14.48 -7.25 8.04
C GLN A 106 -14.85 -7.77 9.43
N LYS A 107 -16.01 -8.43 9.53
CA LYS A 107 -16.48 -9.04 10.78
C LYS A 107 -15.64 -10.26 11.19
N ASN A 108 -15.06 -10.95 10.22
CA ASN A 108 -14.31 -12.19 10.41
C ASN A 108 -12.88 -11.97 10.95
N VAL A 109 -12.42 -10.73 11.05
CA VAL A 109 -11.10 -10.40 11.61
C VAL A 109 -11.22 -10.21 13.12
N GLN A 110 -10.39 -10.93 13.88
CA GLN A 110 -10.35 -10.84 15.33
C GLN A 110 -9.91 -9.46 15.82
N GLU A 111 -10.47 -9.02 16.95
CA GLU A 111 -10.20 -7.67 17.49
C GLU A 111 -8.73 -7.46 17.88
N LYS A 112 -8.00 -8.54 18.23
CA LYS A 112 -6.54 -8.49 18.44
C LYS A 112 -5.83 -7.86 17.25
N TYR A 113 -6.05 -8.39 16.04
CA TYR A 113 -5.39 -7.91 14.83
C TYR A 113 -5.91 -6.54 14.38
N LYS A 114 -7.20 -6.28 14.59
CA LYS A 114 -7.78 -4.96 14.33
C LYS A 114 -7.15 -3.88 15.20
N SER A 115 -6.91 -4.15 16.49
CA SER A 115 -6.29 -3.19 17.39
C SER A 115 -4.84 -2.87 17.02
N GLU A 116 -4.09 -3.87 16.56
CA GLU A 116 -2.72 -3.67 16.05
C GLU A 116 -2.73 -2.81 14.78
N LEU A 117 -3.56 -3.18 13.79
CA LEU A 117 -3.70 -2.43 12.54
C LEU A 117 -4.18 -0.98 12.78
N LYS A 118 -5.10 -0.74 13.72
CA LYS A 118 -5.53 0.62 14.10
C LYS A 118 -4.37 1.47 14.61
N LYS A 119 -3.47 0.91 15.44
CA LYS A 119 -2.29 1.62 15.94
C LYS A 119 -1.35 2.01 14.79
N GLU A 120 -1.14 1.10 13.84
CA GLU A 120 -0.28 1.35 12.68
C GLU A 120 -0.87 2.43 11.76
N MET A 121 -2.20 2.48 11.63
CA MET A 121 -2.89 3.48 10.81
C MET A 121 -2.72 4.92 11.29
N LEU A 122 -2.31 5.16 12.53
CA LEU A 122 -1.97 6.49 13.01
C LEU A 122 -0.82 7.12 12.21
N PHE A 123 0.12 6.31 11.75
CA PHE A 123 1.26 6.75 10.93
C PHE A 123 0.87 7.04 9.48
N PHE A 124 -0.32 6.62 9.04
CA PHE A 124 -0.84 6.87 7.70
C PHE A 124 -1.77 8.09 7.62
N SER A 125 -1.72 8.99 8.60
CA SER A 125 -2.63 10.15 8.68
C SER A 125 -2.58 11.05 7.44
N GLY A 126 -1.38 11.32 6.92
CA GLY A 126 -1.15 12.15 5.72
C GLY A 126 -1.35 11.42 4.39
N ILE A 127 -1.77 10.15 4.39
CA ILE A 127 -1.97 9.36 3.18
C ILE A 127 -3.46 9.27 2.87
N GLU A 128 -3.84 9.54 1.64
CA GLU A 128 -5.23 9.45 1.18
C GLU A 128 -5.59 8.01 0.80
N PRO A 129 -6.77 7.51 1.18
CA PRO A 129 -7.23 6.21 0.69
C PRO A 129 -7.51 6.26 -0.82
N ILE A 130 -7.36 5.11 -1.50
CA ILE A 130 -7.69 4.94 -2.91
C ILE A 130 -8.85 3.96 -3.07
N GLU A 131 -9.63 4.13 -4.12
CA GLU A 131 -10.63 3.16 -4.52
C GLU A 131 -9.96 1.88 -5.02
N LEU A 132 -10.32 0.73 -4.42
CA LEU A 132 -9.64 -0.55 -4.65
C LEU A 132 -10.02 -1.23 -5.96
N THR A 133 -11.12 -0.81 -6.60
CA THR A 133 -11.64 -1.40 -7.86
C THR A 133 -10.81 -1.04 -9.08
N HIS A 134 -10.08 0.08 -9.05
CA HIS A 134 -9.38 0.64 -10.22
C HIS A 134 -7.86 0.64 -10.09
N ILE A 135 -7.29 -0.22 -9.24
CA ILE A 135 -5.84 -0.31 -9.07
C ILE A 135 -5.20 -0.98 -10.28
N ARG A 136 -4.30 -0.28 -10.95
CA ARG A 136 -3.46 -0.84 -12.00
C ARG A 136 -2.18 -1.41 -11.38
N TRP A 137 -2.18 -2.69 -11.08
CA TRP A 137 -1.03 -3.37 -10.47
C TRP A 137 0.22 -3.33 -11.34
N THR A 138 0.07 -3.19 -12.66
CA THR A 138 1.17 -3.06 -13.63
C THR A 138 1.96 -1.77 -13.49
N ASP A 139 1.35 -0.73 -12.92
CA ASP A 139 1.99 0.58 -12.75
C ASP A 139 2.92 0.61 -11.53
N ILE A 140 2.84 -0.41 -10.66
CA ILE A 140 3.67 -0.52 -9.47
C ILE A 140 5.04 -1.06 -9.85
N ARG A 141 6.07 -0.24 -9.67
CA ARG A 141 7.46 -0.60 -9.93
C ARG A 141 8.22 -0.79 -8.63
N PHE A 142 8.82 -1.97 -8.47
CA PHE A 142 9.66 -2.26 -7.33
C PHE A 142 11.10 -1.90 -7.66
N GLN A 143 11.69 -1.04 -6.83
CA GLN A 143 13.08 -0.62 -6.89
C GLN A 143 13.80 -1.11 -5.63
N ARG A 144 15.12 -0.88 -5.58
CA ARG A 144 15.96 -1.29 -4.45
C ARG A 144 15.46 -0.77 -3.09
N ASN A 145 14.91 0.44 -3.07
CA ASN A 145 14.48 1.13 -1.84
C ASN A 145 13.03 0.80 -1.41
N ASN A 146 12.24 0.12 -2.25
CA ASN A 146 10.86 -0.24 -1.95
C ASN A 146 10.55 -1.75 -2.07
N GLN A 147 11.58 -2.60 -2.17
CA GLN A 147 11.40 -4.05 -2.32
C GLN A 147 10.63 -4.69 -1.15
N THR A 148 10.73 -4.11 0.05
CA THR A 148 10.00 -4.58 1.23
C THR A 148 8.48 -4.50 1.05
N TYR A 149 8.00 -3.60 0.20
CA TYR A 149 6.59 -3.47 -0.15
C TYR A 149 6.07 -4.60 -1.03
N GLN A 150 6.93 -5.32 -1.75
CA GLN A 150 6.49 -6.35 -2.69
C GLN A 150 5.62 -7.42 -2.02
N LEU A 151 6.04 -7.92 -0.85
CA LEU A 151 5.26 -8.90 -0.09
C LEU A 151 3.95 -8.30 0.40
N LEU A 152 3.99 -7.09 0.96
CA LEU A 152 2.79 -6.42 1.49
C LEU A 152 1.76 -6.17 0.39
N LEU A 153 2.20 -5.67 -0.76
CA LEU A 153 1.30 -5.39 -1.88
C LEU A 153 0.76 -6.66 -2.54
N ALA A 154 1.54 -7.75 -2.59
CA ALA A 154 1.04 -9.05 -3.05
C ALA A 154 -0.12 -9.55 -2.16
N ILE A 155 -0.01 -9.39 -0.84
CA ILE A 155 -1.08 -9.73 0.09
C ILE A 155 -2.29 -8.79 -0.07
N CYS A 156 -2.04 -7.49 -0.26
CA CYS A 156 -3.11 -6.55 -0.56
C CYS A 156 -3.87 -6.95 -1.83
N GLN A 157 -3.16 -7.34 -2.89
CA GLN A 157 -3.77 -7.80 -4.13
C GLN A 157 -4.66 -9.02 -3.91
N LEU A 158 -4.16 -10.03 -3.21
CA LEU A 158 -4.94 -11.24 -2.90
C LEU A 158 -6.20 -10.92 -2.09
N LEU A 159 -6.11 -10.02 -1.12
CA LEU A 159 -7.26 -9.60 -0.31
C LEU A 159 -8.30 -8.84 -1.14
N ILE A 160 -7.86 -7.91 -1.98
CA ILE A 160 -8.74 -7.08 -2.80
C ILE A 160 -9.45 -7.94 -3.85
N GLU A 161 -8.71 -8.76 -4.60
CA GLU A 161 -9.27 -9.67 -5.60
C GLU A 161 -10.23 -10.67 -4.96
N GLY A 162 -9.88 -11.27 -3.82
CA GLY A 162 -10.75 -12.19 -3.08
C GLY A 162 -12.03 -11.54 -2.56
N THR A 163 -11.95 -10.27 -2.14
CA THR A 163 -13.12 -9.53 -1.64
C THR A 163 -14.06 -9.10 -2.77
N LEU A 164 -13.51 -8.65 -3.90
CA LEU A 164 -14.30 -8.23 -5.07
C LEU A 164 -15.09 -9.41 -5.65
N LEU A 165 -14.46 -10.58 -5.78
CA LEU A 165 -15.13 -11.80 -6.26
C LEU A 165 -16.28 -12.24 -5.34
N THR A 166 -16.15 -12.03 -4.04
CA THR A 166 -17.21 -12.36 -3.08
C THR A 166 -18.41 -11.40 -3.18
N THR A 167 -18.16 -10.14 -3.49
CA THR A 167 -19.21 -9.10 -3.59
C THR A 167 -20.05 -9.27 -4.85
N GLU A 168 -19.45 -9.70 -5.96
CA GLU A 168 -20.17 -9.86 -7.24
C GLU A 168 -21.09 -11.09 -7.29
N HIS A 169 -20.82 -12.14 -6.53
CA HIS A 169 -21.53 -13.42 -6.62
C HIS A 169 -22.34 -13.82 -5.38
N GLY A 170 -22.40 -13.00 -4.34
CA GLY A 170 -23.28 -13.25 -3.17
C GLY A 170 -23.03 -14.52 -2.36
N GLU A 171 -22.12 -15.39 -2.77
CA GLU A 171 -21.72 -16.61 -2.07
C GLU A 171 -20.24 -16.57 -1.71
N TYR A 172 -19.94 -16.94 -0.45
CA TYR A 172 -18.58 -17.12 0.08
C TYR A 172 -17.84 -18.24 -0.66
N ARG A 173 -17.30 -17.99 -1.84
CA ARG A 173 -16.39 -18.89 -2.55
C ARG A 173 -14.97 -18.35 -2.59
N LEU A 174 -14.26 -18.50 -1.47
CA LEU A 174 -12.79 -18.41 -1.44
C LEU A 174 -12.13 -19.58 -2.19
N ALA A 175 -12.90 -20.53 -2.70
CA ALA A 175 -12.43 -21.72 -3.41
C ALA A 175 -11.95 -21.46 -4.84
N GLY A 176 -12.28 -20.31 -5.47
CA GLY A 176 -11.93 -20.02 -6.86
C GLY A 176 -10.60 -19.28 -7.05
N CYS A 177 -10.09 -18.60 -6.05
CA CYS A 177 -8.87 -17.80 -6.17
C CYS A 177 -7.54 -18.57 -6.03
N LEU A 178 -7.63 -19.86 -5.77
CA LEU A 178 -6.47 -20.77 -5.72
C LEU A 178 -6.48 -21.67 -6.95
N ASP A 179 -6.53 -21.06 -8.13
CA ASP A 179 -6.23 -21.77 -9.38
C ASP A 179 -4.83 -22.40 -9.27
N THR A 180 -4.72 -23.66 -9.68
CA THR A 180 -3.56 -24.53 -9.37
C THR A 180 -2.22 -23.93 -9.83
N GLN A 181 -2.21 -23.16 -10.92
CA GLN A 181 -1.01 -22.46 -11.40
C GLN A 181 -0.60 -21.25 -10.54
N ARG A 182 -1.54 -20.55 -9.91
CA ARG A 182 -1.22 -19.46 -8.96
C ARG A 182 -0.89 -19.99 -7.57
N ARG A 183 -1.38 -21.18 -7.19
CA ARG A 183 -0.94 -21.90 -5.98
C ARG A 183 0.54 -22.17 -5.99
N GLU A 184 1.11 -22.63 -7.09
CA GLU A 184 2.55 -22.86 -7.20
C GLU A 184 3.35 -21.56 -7.05
N GLY A 185 2.89 -20.44 -7.60
CA GLY A 185 3.52 -19.13 -7.41
C GLY A 185 3.48 -18.64 -5.96
N VAL A 186 2.37 -18.83 -5.25
CA VAL A 186 2.23 -18.41 -3.85
C VAL A 186 2.95 -19.39 -2.93
N TYR A 187 2.89 -20.71 -3.17
CA TYR A 187 3.67 -21.69 -2.42
C TYR A 187 5.17 -21.59 -2.72
N ALA A 188 5.58 -21.37 -3.96
CA ALA A 188 6.97 -21.07 -4.30
C ALA A 188 7.46 -19.77 -3.63
N MET A 189 6.54 -18.81 -3.42
CA MET A 189 6.83 -17.58 -2.70
C MET A 189 7.01 -17.81 -1.19
N PHE A 190 6.43 -18.89 -0.63
CA PHE A 190 6.49 -19.25 0.79
C PHE A 190 7.43 -20.41 1.10
N CYS A 191 7.83 -21.22 0.11
CA CYS A 191 8.68 -22.41 0.29
C CYS A 191 10.14 -22.23 -0.18
N LEU A 192 10.54 -21.06 -0.65
CA LEU A 192 11.91 -20.63 -0.91
C LEU A 192 12.30 -19.55 0.08
#